data_f34b408ecc615b2e96b629dc1f441ac2
#
_entry.id   f34b408ecc615b2e96b629dc1f441ac2
#
_cell.length_a   1.000
_cell.length_b   1.000
_cell.length_c   1.000
_cell.angle_alpha   90.00
_cell.angle_beta   90.00
_cell.angle_gamma   90.00
#
_symmetry.space_group_name_H-M   'P 1'
#
loop_
_entity.id
_entity.type
_entity.pdbx_description
1 polymer ?
#
loop_
_entity_poly.entity_id
_entity_poly.type
_entity_poly.pdbx_seq_one_letter_code
_entity_poly.pdbx_strand_id
1 'polypeptide(L)'
;HSGLFGGAAANPIRVLAKIIADLHDAQGRVTLPGFYDGVRELPPDIKADLDALKLTPESFLGPVGLRAPAGEKDRSLIEQISTRPTCDANGIIGGYTGEGAKTVIPAEASAKISFRLVGDQDPKKIREAFHAFVRARLPSDASVSFENHALSPAIQLSYDSPILAKARAALTEEWGRK
;
A
#
# COMPACT_ATOMS: atom_id res chain seq x y z
N HIS A 1 17.30 6.82 -28.78
CA HIS A 1 17.27 8.29 -28.89
C HIS A 1 15.82 8.77 -29.06
N SER A 2 15.35 9.65 -28.16
CA SER A 2 13.95 10.09 -28.16
C SER A 2 13.57 10.91 -29.41
N GLY A 3 14.52 11.59 -30.03
CA GLY A 3 14.29 12.33 -31.29
C GLY A 3 14.01 11.43 -32.49
N LEU A 4 14.42 10.15 -32.45
CA LEU A 4 14.19 9.20 -33.55
C LEU A 4 13.01 8.26 -33.24
N PHE A 5 12.93 7.74 -32.01
CA PHE A 5 11.96 6.72 -31.62
C PHE A 5 10.83 7.26 -30.73
N GLY A 6 10.90 8.54 -30.33
CA GLY A 6 9.88 9.19 -29.51
C GLY A 6 8.51 9.17 -30.20
N GLY A 7 7.49 8.81 -29.47
CA GLY A 7 6.14 8.68 -30.00
C GLY A 7 5.84 7.31 -30.64
N ALA A 8 6.86 6.59 -31.12
CA ALA A 8 6.69 5.25 -31.71
C ALA A 8 7.05 4.13 -30.72
N ALA A 9 8.20 4.24 -30.05
CA ALA A 9 8.63 3.23 -29.10
C ALA A 9 7.90 3.36 -27.75
N ALA A 10 7.50 2.25 -27.16
CA ALA A 10 6.98 2.21 -25.81
C ALA A 10 8.09 2.66 -24.84
N ASN A 11 7.77 3.61 -23.95
CA ASN A 11 8.69 4.06 -22.91
C ASN A 11 8.40 3.30 -21.61
N PRO A 12 9.33 2.47 -21.11
CA PRO A 12 9.11 1.67 -19.89
C PRO A 12 8.75 2.50 -18.67
N ILE A 13 9.32 3.71 -18.52
CA ILE A 13 8.96 4.61 -17.41
C ILE A 13 7.47 4.97 -17.49
N ARG A 14 6.99 5.30 -18.67
CA ARG A 14 5.59 5.69 -18.88
C ARG A 14 4.63 4.51 -18.63
N VAL A 15 5.02 3.31 -19.07
CA VAL A 15 4.26 2.08 -18.80
C VAL A 15 4.22 1.80 -17.31
N LEU A 16 5.38 1.82 -16.64
CA LEU A 16 5.49 1.57 -15.20
C LEU A 16 4.72 2.62 -14.38
N ALA A 17 4.84 3.90 -14.70
CA ALA A 17 4.12 4.97 -14.02
C ALA A 17 2.61 4.78 -14.10
N LYS A 18 2.10 4.36 -15.26
CA LYS A 18 0.68 4.05 -15.43
C LYS A 18 0.24 2.85 -14.60
N ILE A 19 1.03 1.78 -14.59
CA ILE A 19 0.76 0.60 -13.74
C ILE A 19 0.69 0.99 -12.27
N ILE A 20 1.64 1.80 -11.79
CA ILE A 20 1.66 2.27 -10.39
C ILE A 20 0.45 3.17 -10.10
N ALA A 21 0.12 4.09 -10.98
CA ALA A 21 -1.05 4.96 -10.82
C ALA A 21 -2.36 4.16 -10.75
N ASP A 22 -2.47 3.09 -11.53
CA ASP A 22 -3.64 2.23 -11.58
C ASP A 22 -3.79 1.34 -10.31
N LEU A 23 -2.78 1.25 -9.43
CA LEU A 23 -2.89 0.49 -8.18
C LEU A 23 -3.88 1.07 -7.18
N HIS A 24 -4.23 2.34 -7.31
CA HIS A 24 -5.21 3.00 -6.45
C HIS A 24 -6.27 3.72 -7.27
N ASP A 25 -7.48 3.71 -6.77
CA ASP A 25 -8.57 4.51 -7.32
C ASP A 25 -8.62 5.93 -6.72
N ALA A 26 -9.55 6.72 -7.20
CA ALA A 26 -9.77 8.09 -6.70
C ALA A 26 -10.25 8.15 -5.24
N GLN A 27 -10.68 7.03 -4.65
CA GLN A 27 -11.07 6.92 -3.25
C GLN A 27 -9.93 6.43 -2.35
N GLY A 28 -8.73 6.22 -2.90
CA GLY A 28 -7.58 5.69 -2.17
C GLY A 28 -7.62 4.19 -1.93
N ARG A 29 -8.52 3.47 -2.60
CA ARG A 29 -8.65 2.02 -2.47
C ARG A 29 -7.69 1.33 -3.45
N VAL A 30 -7.10 0.23 -2.98
CA VAL A 30 -6.27 -0.63 -3.84
C VAL A 30 -7.15 -1.37 -4.85
N THR A 31 -6.78 -1.33 -6.11
CA THR A 31 -7.59 -1.84 -7.23
C THR A 31 -7.32 -3.28 -7.61
N LEU A 32 -6.39 -3.96 -6.93
CA LEU A 32 -6.09 -5.37 -7.22
C LEU A 32 -7.33 -6.24 -6.97
N PRO A 33 -7.74 -7.08 -7.93
CA PRO A 33 -8.84 -8.03 -7.73
C PRO A 33 -8.61 -8.91 -6.49
N GLY A 34 -9.60 -9.02 -5.63
CA GLY A 34 -9.51 -9.81 -4.41
C GLY A 34 -8.61 -9.23 -3.31
N PHE A 35 -8.11 -8.00 -3.46
CA PHE A 35 -7.22 -7.40 -2.46
C PHE A 35 -7.86 -7.32 -1.07
N TYR A 36 -9.14 -7.08 -1.00
CA TYR A 36 -9.88 -6.95 0.26
C TYR A 36 -10.49 -8.25 0.77
N ASP A 37 -10.25 -9.38 0.09
CA ASP A 37 -10.71 -10.69 0.57
C ASP A 37 -10.00 -11.03 1.90
N GLY A 38 -10.79 -11.38 2.92
CA GLY A 38 -10.25 -11.64 4.26
C GLY A 38 -10.01 -10.40 5.13
N VAL A 39 -10.28 -9.20 4.63
CA VAL A 39 -10.27 -7.98 5.44
C VAL A 39 -11.55 -7.93 6.26
N ARG A 40 -11.42 -7.87 7.58
CA ARG A 40 -12.56 -7.83 8.50
C ARG A 40 -12.89 -6.38 8.84
N GLU A 41 -14.18 -6.10 8.98
CA GLU A 41 -14.64 -4.83 9.57
C GLU A 41 -14.43 -4.88 11.09
N LEU A 42 -14.18 -3.70 11.66
CA LEU A 42 -14.04 -3.56 13.11
C LEU A 42 -15.39 -3.81 13.80
N PRO A 43 -15.42 -4.57 14.91
CA PRO A 43 -16.56 -4.56 15.82
C PRO A 43 -16.85 -3.12 16.28
N PRO A 44 -18.15 -2.75 16.45
CA PRO A 44 -18.54 -1.37 16.79
C PRO A 44 -17.91 -0.83 18.08
N ASP A 45 -17.75 -1.67 19.09
CA ASP A 45 -17.10 -1.34 20.36
C ASP A 45 -15.60 -1.07 20.19
N ILE A 46 -14.90 -1.89 19.42
CA ILE A 46 -13.48 -1.68 19.11
C ILE A 46 -13.29 -0.42 18.26
N LYS A 47 -14.20 -0.19 17.29
CA LYS A 47 -14.17 1.06 16.52
C LYS A 47 -14.34 2.27 17.41
N ALA A 48 -15.28 2.23 18.35
CA ALA A 48 -15.49 3.33 19.30
C ALA A 48 -14.27 3.56 20.20
N ASP A 49 -13.61 2.49 20.67
CA ASP A 49 -12.37 2.58 21.46
C ASP A 49 -11.24 3.25 20.65
N LEU A 50 -11.09 2.91 19.36
CA LEU A 50 -10.10 3.52 18.48
C LEU A 50 -10.41 5.00 18.18
N ASP A 51 -11.68 5.31 17.91
CA ASP A 51 -12.12 6.70 17.65
C ASP A 51 -11.94 7.59 18.89
N ALA A 52 -12.03 7.02 20.09
CA ALA A 52 -11.78 7.72 21.36
C ALA A 52 -10.33 8.18 21.53
N LEU A 53 -9.36 7.61 20.79
CA LEU A 53 -7.97 8.07 20.75
C LEU A 53 -7.83 9.46 20.12
N LYS A 54 -8.84 9.93 19.37
CA LYS A 54 -8.90 11.26 18.74
C LYS A 54 -7.66 11.58 17.91
N LEU A 55 -7.14 10.59 17.20
CA LEU A 55 -5.99 10.77 16.31
C LEU A 55 -6.38 11.69 15.16
N THR A 56 -5.74 12.87 15.08
CA THR A 56 -5.99 13.83 14.01
C THR A 56 -4.87 13.83 12.98
N PRO A 57 -5.14 14.27 11.74
CA PRO A 57 -4.08 14.45 10.75
C PRO A 57 -2.94 15.35 11.24
N GLU A 58 -3.25 16.42 11.96
CA GLU A 58 -2.25 17.35 12.51
C GLU A 58 -1.35 16.67 13.53
N SER A 59 -1.92 15.82 14.42
CA SER A 59 -1.12 15.16 15.46
C SER A 59 -0.24 14.03 14.92
N PHE A 60 -0.72 13.32 13.88
CA PHE A 60 -0.03 12.15 13.33
C PHE A 60 0.85 12.47 12.13
N LEU A 61 0.35 13.25 11.17
CA LEU A 61 1.05 13.58 9.92
C LEU A 61 1.86 14.88 10.04
N GLY A 62 1.48 15.79 10.94
CA GLY A 62 2.16 17.06 11.15
C GLY A 62 3.66 16.93 11.43
N PRO A 63 4.11 16.00 12.29
CA PRO A 63 5.54 15.77 12.54
C PRO A 63 6.39 15.42 11.30
N VAL A 64 5.76 14.86 10.25
CA VAL A 64 6.42 14.57 8.97
C VAL A 64 6.09 15.58 7.88
N GLY A 65 5.48 16.74 8.23
CA GLY A 65 5.20 17.84 7.32
C GLY A 65 3.97 17.64 6.41
N LEU A 66 3.12 16.65 6.69
CA LEU A 66 1.91 16.36 5.93
C LEU A 66 0.66 16.85 6.67
N ARG A 67 -0.44 17.05 5.93
CA ARG A 67 -1.69 17.62 6.47
C ARG A 67 -2.95 16.82 6.15
N ALA A 68 -2.88 15.92 5.16
CA ALA A 68 -4.04 15.18 4.70
C ALA A 68 -3.73 13.69 4.60
N PRO A 69 -4.61 12.80 5.09
CA PRO A 69 -4.50 11.37 4.88
C PRO A 69 -4.65 11.03 3.40
N ALA A 70 -3.90 10.03 2.93
CA ALA A 70 -3.92 9.56 1.55
C ALA A 70 -4.52 8.16 1.38
N GLY A 71 -4.97 7.52 2.46
CA GLY A 71 -5.60 6.21 2.42
C GLY A 71 -7.07 6.24 1.97
N GLU A 72 -7.80 5.16 2.28
CA GLU A 72 -9.22 5.02 1.93
C GLU A 72 -10.06 6.16 2.52
N LYS A 73 -10.72 6.95 1.67
CA LYS A 73 -11.44 8.18 2.07
C LYS A 73 -12.65 7.94 2.97
N ASP A 74 -13.20 6.73 2.95
CA ASP A 74 -14.33 6.30 3.78
C ASP A 74 -13.89 5.74 5.14
N ARG A 75 -12.59 5.82 5.47
CA ARG A 75 -12.00 5.32 6.73
C ARG A 75 -11.37 6.45 7.53
N SER A 76 -11.51 6.34 8.86
CA SER A 76 -10.82 7.25 9.76
C SER A 76 -9.30 7.06 9.68
N LEU A 77 -8.52 8.07 10.08
CA LEU A 77 -7.05 7.97 10.07
C LEU A 77 -6.54 6.78 10.87
N ILE A 78 -7.14 6.53 12.04
CA ILE A 78 -6.75 5.39 12.89
C ILE A 78 -7.04 4.05 12.20
N GLU A 79 -8.16 3.93 11.45
CA GLU A 79 -8.45 2.74 10.67
C GLU A 79 -7.42 2.56 9.55
N GLN A 80 -7.10 3.62 8.79
CA GLN A 80 -6.13 3.58 7.69
C GLN A 80 -4.76 3.05 8.13
N ILE A 81 -4.29 3.40 9.33
CA ILE A 81 -2.95 3.02 9.80
C ILE A 81 -2.91 1.72 10.60
N SER A 82 -4.05 1.22 11.10
CA SER A 82 -4.06 0.08 12.02
C SER A 82 -4.85 -1.14 11.54
N THR A 83 -5.88 -0.96 10.72
CA THR A 83 -6.84 -2.02 10.40
C THR A 83 -7.12 -2.20 8.91
N ARG A 84 -6.59 -1.30 8.08
CA ARG A 84 -6.74 -1.39 6.63
C ARG A 84 -5.44 -1.83 5.97
N PRO A 85 -5.51 -2.66 4.92
CA PRO A 85 -4.33 -3.05 4.17
C PRO A 85 -3.83 -1.89 3.30
N THR A 86 -2.53 -1.86 3.03
CA THR A 86 -1.92 -0.83 2.18
C THR A 86 -1.10 -1.41 1.05
N CYS A 87 -0.91 -0.60 0.01
CA CYS A 87 -0.03 -0.85 -1.12
C CYS A 87 0.83 0.39 -1.34
N ASP A 88 2.14 0.25 -1.25
CA ASP A 88 3.07 1.38 -1.35
C ASP A 88 4.17 1.14 -2.38
N ALA A 89 4.46 2.16 -3.20
CA ALA A 89 5.63 2.20 -4.06
C ALA A 89 6.83 2.74 -3.27
N ASN A 90 7.77 1.85 -2.92
CA ASN A 90 8.92 2.17 -2.09
C ASN A 90 10.14 2.64 -2.89
N GLY A 91 10.12 2.48 -4.20
CA GLY A 91 11.18 2.94 -5.07
C GLY A 91 10.84 2.78 -6.54
N ILE A 92 11.38 3.68 -7.35
CA ILE A 92 11.24 3.65 -8.81
C ILE A 92 12.61 3.96 -9.40
N ILE A 93 13.02 3.15 -10.39
CA ILE A 93 14.27 3.35 -11.13
C ILE A 93 13.95 3.27 -12.62
N GLY A 94 14.45 4.24 -13.39
CA GLY A 94 14.31 4.24 -14.84
C GLY A 94 14.85 5.52 -15.48
N GLY A 95 15.33 5.42 -16.70
CA GLY A 95 15.85 6.54 -17.46
C GLY A 95 17.24 6.99 -17.05
N TYR A 96 17.58 8.20 -17.47
CA TYR A 96 18.88 8.81 -17.18
C TYR A 96 18.81 9.58 -15.85
N THR A 97 19.72 9.26 -14.95
CA THR A 97 19.83 9.86 -13.61
C THR A 97 21.15 10.59 -13.37
N GLY A 98 22.00 10.73 -14.42
CA GLY A 98 23.25 11.47 -14.32
C GLY A 98 23.05 12.98 -14.44
N GLU A 99 24.14 13.72 -14.33
CA GLU A 99 24.13 15.18 -14.46
C GLU A 99 23.74 15.62 -15.88
N GLY A 100 22.98 16.72 -15.97
CA GLY A 100 22.52 17.30 -17.23
C GLY A 100 21.33 16.60 -17.86
N ALA A 101 20.98 17.00 -19.06
CA ALA A 101 19.86 16.46 -19.83
C ALA A 101 20.33 15.43 -20.85
N LYS A 102 19.61 14.30 -20.98
CA LYS A 102 19.85 13.29 -22.00
C LYS A 102 18.54 12.86 -22.64
N THR A 103 18.42 13.06 -23.95
CA THR A 103 17.23 12.68 -24.74
C THR A 103 17.27 11.20 -25.07
N VAL A 104 16.96 10.34 -24.10
CA VAL A 104 16.97 8.89 -24.23
C VAL A 104 15.61 8.30 -23.86
N ILE A 105 15.23 7.21 -24.54
CA ILE A 105 14.18 6.30 -24.10
C ILE A 105 14.91 5.11 -23.48
N PRO A 106 14.74 4.80 -22.19
CA PRO A 106 15.42 3.68 -21.56
C PRO A 106 14.90 2.34 -22.10
N ALA A 107 15.70 1.30 -21.96
CA ALA A 107 15.28 -0.06 -22.30
C ALA A 107 14.44 -0.69 -21.19
N GLU A 108 14.59 -0.24 -19.94
CA GLU A 108 13.93 -0.81 -18.79
C GLU A 108 13.55 0.25 -17.75
N ALA A 109 12.59 -0.09 -16.89
CA ALA A 109 12.24 0.62 -15.68
C ALA A 109 11.77 -0.39 -14.63
N SER A 110 12.04 -0.12 -13.37
CA SER A 110 11.65 -1.00 -12.26
C SER A 110 11.05 -0.24 -11.10
N ALA A 111 10.23 -0.93 -10.30
CA ALA A 111 9.68 -0.40 -9.06
C ALA A 111 9.73 -1.45 -7.96
N LYS A 112 9.81 -0.97 -6.71
CA LYS A 112 9.64 -1.76 -5.50
C LYS A 112 8.28 -1.46 -4.93
N ILE A 113 7.43 -2.49 -4.82
CA ILE A 113 6.07 -2.39 -4.30
C ILE A 113 5.97 -3.27 -3.06
N SER A 114 5.38 -2.73 -2.01
CA SER A 114 5.10 -3.48 -0.79
C SER A 114 3.63 -3.42 -0.42
N PHE A 115 3.15 -4.47 0.22
CA PHE A 115 1.82 -4.57 0.77
C PHE A 115 1.89 -4.79 2.26
N ARG A 116 1.08 -4.06 3.04
CA ARG A 116 0.80 -4.37 4.43
C ARG A 116 -0.56 -5.03 4.49
N LEU A 117 -0.61 -6.25 4.96
CA LEU A 117 -1.81 -7.07 4.98
C LEU A 117 -2.43 -7.07 6.38
N VAL A 118 -3.73 -7.30 6.45
CA VAL A 118 -4.52 -7.37 7.69
C VAL A 118 -5.46 -8.58 7.65
N GLY A 119 -5.96 -8.96 8.82
CA GLY A 119 -6.96 -10.02 8.91
C GLY A 119 -6.50 -11.34 8.32
N ASP A 120 -7.36 -11.95 7.53
CA ASP A 120 -7.16 -13.27 6.91
C ASP A 120 -6.75 -13.15 5.43
N GLN A 121 -6.17 -12.02 5.02
CA GLN A 121 -5.65 -11.87 3.66
C GLN A 121 -4.55 -12.90 3.37
N ASP A 122 -4.67 -13.59 2.25
CA ASP A 122 -3.67 -14.57 1.79
C ASP A 122 -2.56 -13.87 0.99
N PRO A 123 -1.32 -13.77 1.51
CA PRO A 123 -0.24 -13.10 0.82
C PRO A 123 0.13 -13.74 -0.52
N LYS A 124 -0.10 -15.04 -0.71
CA LYS A 124 0.14 -15.72 -2.00
C LYS A 124 -0.85 -15.26 -3.05
N LYS A 125 -2.14 -15.20 -2.70
CA LYS A 125 -3.19 -14.69 -3.59
C LYS A 125 -2.97 -13.23 -3.97
N ILE A 126 -2.57 -12.38 -3.01
CA ILE A 126 -2.23 -10.97 -3.28
C ILE A 126 -1.07 -10.86 -4.26
N ARG A 127 -0.01 -11.63 -4.08
CA ARG A 127 1.13 -11.66 -5.00
C ARG A 127 0.71 -12.09 -6.41
N GLU A 128 -0.09 -13.14 -6.53
CA GLU A 128 -0.59 -13.64 -7.81
C GLU A 128 -1.48 -12.60 -8.51
N ALA A 129 -2.38 -11.97 -7.76
CA ALA A 129 -3.22 -10.89 -8.26
C ALA A 129 -2.38 -9.70 -8.76
N PHE A 130 -1.34 -9.31 -8.00
CA PHE A 130 -0.41 -8.26 -8.42
C PHE A 130 0.33 -8.62 -9.71
N HIS A 131 0.88 -9.84 -9.81
CA HIS A 131 1.56 -10.28 -11.03
C HIS A 131 0.62 -10.29 -12.24
N ALA A 132 -0.62 -10.77 -12.07
CA ALA A 132 -1.63 -10.75 -13.13
C ALA A 132 -2.01 -9.30 -13.51
N PHE A 133 -2.19 -8.44 -12.53
CA PHE A 133 -2.50 -7.02 -12.73
C PHE A 133 -1.45 -6.30 -13.57
N VAL A 134 -0.16 -6.53 -13.27
CA VAL A 134 0.96 -5.95 -14.02
C VAL A 134 0.99 -6.50 -15.44
N ARG A 135 0.94 -7.84 -15.61
CA ARG A 135 0.97 -8.47 -16.94
C ARG A 135 -0.14 -8.01 -17.85
N ALA A 136 -1.34 -7.81 -17.32
CA ALA A 136 -2.51 -7.34 -18.09
C ALA A 136 -2.36 -5.91 -18.62
N ARG A 137 -1.39 -5.14 -18.15
CA ARG A 137 -1.14 -3.73 -18.51
C ARG A 137 0.10 -3.52 -19.35
N LEU A 138 0.80 -4.60 -19.68
CA LEU A 138 1.99 -4.50 -20.54
C LEU A 138 1.60 -4.34 -22.00
N PRO A 139 2.31 -3.50 -22.76
CA PRO A 139 2.28 -3.54 -24.22
C PRO A 139 2.72 -4.91 -24.75
N SER A 140 2.31 -5.25 -25.97
CA SER A 140 2.58 -6.55 -26.58
C SER A 140 4.07 -6.84 -26.79
N ASP A 141 4.89 -5.80 -26.91
CA ASP A 141 6.34 -5.85 -27.13
C ASP A 141 7.16 -5.60 -25.86
N ALA A 142 6.51 -5.57 -24.69
CA ALA A 142 7.17 -5.44 -23.40
C ALA A 142 7.10 -6.76 -22.59
N SER A 143 8.11 -6.98 -21.78
CA SER A 143 8.17 -8.09 -20.84
C SER A 143 8.34 -7.59 -19.40
N VAL A 144 8.00 -8.44 -18.42
CA VAL A 144 8.22 -8.16 -17.00
C VAL A 144 8.84 -9.36 -16.31
N SER A 145 9.79 -9.09 -15.44
CA SER A 145 10.29 -10.02 -14.45
C SER A 145 9.89 -9.57 -13.04
N PHE A 146 9.68 -10.52 -12.14
CA PHE A 146 9.35 -10.25 -10.74
C PHE A 146 10.40 -10.87 -9.83
N GLU A 147 10.93 -10.04 -8.94
CA GLU A 147 11.74 -10.48 -7.82
C GLU A 147 10.87 -10.46 -6.56
N ASN A 148 10.69 -11.64 -5.94
CA ASN A 148 9.86 -11.77 -4.76
C ASN A 148 10.75 -11.81 -3.52
N HIS A 149 10.55 -10.87 -2.59
CA HIS A 149 11.33 -10.78 -1.35
C HIS A 149 10.64 -11.54 -0.21
N ALA A 150 9.81 -10.86 0.55
CA ALA A 150 9.13 -11.42 1.72
C ALA A 150 7.68 -11.83 1.40
N LEU A 151 7.21 -12.86 2.09
CA LEU A 151 5.83 -13.33 2.02
C LEU A 151 5.41 -13.82 3.40
N SER A 152 4.74 -12.94 4.16
CA SER A 152 4.30 -13.25 5.51
C SER A 152 2.81 -12.93 5.67
N PRO A 153 2.02 -13.82 6.30
CA PRO A 153 0.64 -13.50 6.65
C PRO A 153 0.60 -12.41 7.72
N ALA A 154 -0.53 -11.70 7.80
CA ALA A 154 -0.81 -10.85 8.92
C ALA A 154 -1.03 -11.68 10.19
N ILE A 155 -0.76 -11.08 11.34
CA ILE A 155 -1.10 -11.67 12.64
C ILE A 155 -2.23 -10.84 13.22
N GLN A 156 -3.34 -11.48 13.49
CA GLN A 156 -4.48 -10.86 14.14
C GLN A 156 -4.87 -11.66 15.39
N LEU A 157 -4.82 -11.01 16.55
CA LEU A 157 -5.35 -11.57 17.78
C LEU A 157 -6.86 -11.39 17.83
N SER A 158 -7.57 -12.38 18.39
CA SER A 158 -8.98 -12.21 18.70
C SER A 158 -9.16 -11.11 19.74
N TYR A 159 -10.13 -10.23 19.54
CA TYR A 159 -10.46 -9.17 20.49
C TYR A 159 -10.91 -9.73 21.85
N ASP A 160 -11.44 -10.97 21.88
CA ASP A 160 -11.82 -11.70 23.09
C ASP A 160 -10.67 -12.47 23.74
N SER A 161 -9.43 -12.31 23.24
CA SER A 161 -8.28 -13.03 23.76
C SER A 161 -8.06 -12.74 25.25
N PRO A 162 -7.95 -13.78 26.08
CA PRO A 162 -7.64 -13.60 27.52
C PRO A 162 -6.33 -12.83 27.76
N ILE A 163 -5.39 -12.92 26.84
CA ILE A 163 -4.11 -12.19 26.91
C ILE A 163 -4.33 -10.69 26.76
N LEU A 164 -5.21 -10.28 25.83
CA LEU A 164 -5.58 -8.86 25.65
C LEU A 164 -6.34 -8.33 26.88
N ALA A 165 -7.24 -9.12 27.47
CA ALA A 165 -7.92 -8.75 28.68
C ALA A 165 -6.95 -8.52 29.84
N LYS A 166 -5.97 -9.41 30.02
CA LYS A 166 -4.91 -9.25 31.04
C LYS A 166 -4.04 -8.02 30.78
N ALA A 167 -3.63 -7.78 29.52
CA ALA A 167 -2.84 -6.61 29.16
C ALA A 167 -3.61 -5.31 29.42
N ARG A 168 -4.89 -5.24 29.06
CA ARG A 168 -5.75 -4.08 29.34
C ARG A 168 -5.89 -3.84 30.85
N ALA A 169 -6.10 -4.89 31.65
CA ALA A 169 -6.18 -4.77 33.09
C ALA A 169 -4.88 -4.21 33.70
N ALA A 170 -3.73 -4.76 33.34
CA ALA A 170 -2.44 -4.30 33.82
C ALA A 170 -2.16 -2.84 33.43
N LEU A 171 -2.46 -2.44 32.19
CA LEU A 171 -2.29 -1.06 31.74
C LEU A 171 -3.23 -0.11 32.47
N THR A 172 -4.47 -0.54 32.73
CA THR A 172 -5.44 0.27 33.49
C THR A 172 -5.00 0.46 34.93
N GLU A 173 -4.47 -0.60 35.57
CA GLU A 173 -3.95 -0.55 36.94
C GLU A 173 -2.77 0.42 37.05
N GLU A 174 -1.80 0.35 36.10
CA GLU A 174 -0.60 1.18 36.13
C GLU A 174 -0.87 2.64 35.76
N TRP A 175 -1.69 2.88 34.75
CA TRP A 175 -1.86 4.23 34.17
C TRP A 175 -3.17 4.91 34.55
N GLY A 176 -4.08 4.23 35.26
CA GLY A 176 -5.40 4.77 35.64
C GLY A 176 -6.31 5.12 34.45
N ARG A 177 -6.06 4.55 33.28
CA ARG A 177 -6.82 4.79 32.05
C ARG A 177 -7.18 3.47 31.39
N LYS A 178 -8.38 3.44 30.79
CA LYS A 178 -8.78 2.35 29.90
C LYS A 178 -8.08 2.47 28.56
#